data_b095e07c05302b38b879ed29375d3387
#
_entry.id   b095e07c05302b38b879ed29375d3387
#
_cell.length_a   1.000
_cell.length_b   1.000
_cell.length_c   1.000
_cell.angle_alpha   90.00
_cell.angle_beta   90.00
_cell.angle_gamma   90.00
#
_symmetry.space_group_name_H-M   'P 1'
#
loop_
_entity.id
_entity.type
_entity.pdbx_description
1 polymer ?
#
loop_
_entity_poly.entity_id
_entity_poly.type
_entity_poly.pdbx_seq_one_letter_code
_entity_poly.pdbx_strand_id
1 'polypeptide(L)'
;MKESRLLKILVEEKSLVRLLKTIGAGKEYPTRVLLTKLGAYGHGHKMLLKAEKLGLVARKSVKNKVFNKLTEDGKKLVKLAREIGV
;
A
#
# COMPACT_ATOMS: atom_id res chain seq x y z
N MET A 1 -10.37 -5.34 -9.15
CA MET A 1 -10.92 -5.77 -7.85
C MET A 1 -12.28 -5.14 -7.62
N LYS A 2 -13.21 -5.91 -7.12
CA LYS A 2 -14.57 -5.42 -6.86
C LYS A 2 -14.57 -4.45 -5.68
N GLU A 3 -15.45 -3.46 -5.74
CA GLU A 3 -15.58 -2.46 -4.69
C GLU A 3 -15.91 -3.06 -3.32
N SER A 4 -16.75 -4.09 -3.28
CA SER A 4 -17.09 -4.78 -2.03
C SER A 4 -15.86 -5.37 -1.35
N ARG A 5 -14.91 -5.89 -2.12
CA ARG A 5 -13.66 -6.43 -1.59
C ARG A 5 -12.75 -5.30 -1.07
N LEU A 6 -12.70 -4.18 -1.78
CA LEU A 6 -11.95 -3.01 -1.33
C LEU A 6 -12.49 -2.49 0.00
N LEU A 7 -13.81 -2.41 0.13
CA LEU A 7 -14.46 -1.97 1.37
C LEU A 7 -14.14 -2.92 2.53
N LYS A 8 -14.12 -4.22 2.28
CA LYS A 8 -13.75 -5.22 3.30
C LYS A 8 -12.32 -4.98 3.79
N ILE A 9 -11.39 -4.74 2.87
CA ILE A 9 -9.99 -4.45 3.22
C ILE A 9 -9.91 -3.17 4.04
N LEU A 10 -10.65 -2.12 3.68
CA LEU A 10 -10.67 -0.87 4.42
C LEU A 10 -11.08 -1.07 5.88
N VAL A 11 -12.06 -1.94 6.11
CA VAL A 11 -12.57 -2.19 7.45
C VAL A 11 -11.64 -3.09 8.26
N GLU A 12 -11.12 -4.16 7.63
CA GLU A 12 -10.37 -5.19 8.34
C GLU A 12 -8.86 -4.96 8.41
N GLU A 13 -8.29 -4.24 7.45
CA GLU A 13 -6.85 -4.11 7.28
C GLU A 13 -6.37 -2.67 7.43
N LYS A 14 -6.56 -2.08 8.62
CA LYS A 14 -6.21 -0.68 8.88
C LYS A 14 -4.73 -0.35 8.66
N SER A 15 -3.84 -1.24 9.09
CA SER A 15 -2.40 -1.06 8.89
C SER A 15 -2.03 -1.07 7.42
N LEU A 16 -2.66 -1.93 6.64
CA LEU A 16 -2.47 -2.01 5.21
C LEU A 16 -2.93 -0.72 4.52
N VAL A 17 -4.09 -0.23 4.90
CA VAL A 17 -4.63 1.03 4.37
C VAL A 17 -3.69 2.19 4.68
N ARG A 18 -3.16 2.25 5.90
CA ARG A 18 -2.19 3.28 6.29
C ARG A 18 -0.94 3.23 5.41
N LEU A 19 -0.43 2.03 5.13
CA LEU A 19 0.71 1.84 4.25
C LEU A 19 0.41 2.38 2.86
N LEU A 20 -0.74 2.03 2.29
CA LEU A 20 -1.13 2.49 0.96
C LEU A 20 -1.28 4.01 0.90
N LYS A 21 -1.86 4.62 1.92
CA LYS A 21 -1.96 6.07 2.00
C LYS A 21 -0.59 6.73 2.10
N THR A 22 0.36 6.10 2.78
CA THR A 22 1.74 6.59 2.89
C THR A 22 2.43 6.58 1.53
N ILE A 23 2.21 5.55 0.72
CA ILE A 23 2.75 5.51 -0.64
C ILE A 23 2.15 6.62 -1.50
N GLY A 24 0.83 6.72 -1.51
CA GLY A 24 0.12 7.73 -2.30
C GLY A 24 0.09 7.41 -3.79
N ALA A 25 -0.91 7.95 -4.46
CA ALA A 25 -1.09 7.75 -5.90
C ALA A 25 -0.03 8.49 -6.70
N GLY A 26 0.49 7.84 -7.74
CA GLY A 26 1.47 8.44 -8.64
C GLY A 26 2.89 8.57 -8.09
N LYS A 27 3.15 8.03 -6.91
CA LYS A 27 4.48 8.07 -6.29
C LYS A 27 5.08 6.68 -6.23
N GLU A 28 6.41 6.65 -6.19
CA GLU A 28 7.19 5.42 -6.14
C GLU A 28 8.28 5.59 -5.09
N TYR A 29 8.35 4.66 -4.14
CA TYR A 29 9.31 4.73 -3.05
C TYR A 29 10.16 3.48 -2.94
N PRO A 30 11.47 3.61 -2.69
CA PRO A 30 12.30 2.49 -2.29
C PRO A 30 11.74 1.92 -0.97
N THR A 31 11.82 0.61 -0.79
CA THR A 31 11.30 -0.05 0.40
C THR A 31 11.83 0.57 1.68
N ARG A 32 13.13 0.84 1.75
CA ARG A 32 13.77 1.42 2.93
C ARG A 32 13.17 2.78 3.29
N VAL A 33 13.00 3.64 2.30
CA VAL A 33 12.42 4.97 2.50
C VAL A 33 10.97 4.87 2.97
N LEU A 34 10.20 3.98 2.35
CA LEU A 34 8.81 3.78 2.69
C LEU A 34 8.66 3.29 4.13
N LEU A 35 9.44 2.30 4.55
CA LEU A 35 9.37 1.76 5.91
C LEU A 35 9.83 2.79 6.95
N THR A 36 10.78 3.64 6.60
CA THR A 36 11.21 4.74 7.48
C THR A 36 10.06 5.74 7.67
N LYS A 37 9.37 6.10 6.60
CA LYS A 37 8.20 6.99 6.67
C LYS A 37 7.08 6.39 7.52
N LEU A 38 6.87 5.08 7.40
CA LEU A 38 5.84 4.38 8.15
C LEU A 38 6.21 4.23 9.63
N GLY A 39 7.51 4.20 9.95
CA GLY A 39 8.00 4.06 11.32
C GLY A 39 7.89 2.67 11.88
N ALA A 40 7.73 1.63 11.05
CA ALA A 40 7.54 0.26 11.50
C ALA A 40 8.15 -0.71 10.49
N TYR A 41 9.44 -1.05 10.68
CA TYR A 41 10.17 -1.88 9.72
C TYR A 41 9.63 -3.30 9.59
N GLY A 42 9.55 -4.03 10.69
CA GLY A 42 9.12 -5.44 10.66
C GLY A 42 7.67 -5.61 10.22
N HIS A 43 6.77 -4.94 10.91
CA HIS A 43 5.34 -4.99 10.61
C HIS A 43 5.03 -4.37 9.25
N GLY A 44 5.68 -3.25 8.95
CA GLY A 44 5.51 -2.56 7.67
C GLY A 44 5.94 -3.42 6.49
N HIS A 45 7.05 -4.16 6.63
CA HIS A 45 7.52 -5.05 5.59
C HIS A 45 6.50 -6.19 5.33
N LYS A 46 5.95 -6.78 6.40
CA LYS A 46 4.89 -7.78 6.27
C LYS A 46 3.68 -7.24 5.54
N MET A 47 3.24 -6.03 5.88
CA MET A 47 2.11 -5.40 5.24
C MET A 47 2.38 -5.10 3.77
N LEU A 48 3.61 -4.70 3.45
CA LEU A 48 4.02 -4.42 2.08
C LEU A 48 3.94 -5.68 1.21
N LEU A 49 4.44 -6.81 1.72
CA LEU A 49 4.35 -8.09 1.02
C LEU A 49 2.90 -8.55 0.86
N LYS A 50 2.09 -8.34 1.88
CA LYS A 50 0.66 -8.65 1.82
C LYS A 50 -0.05 -7.78 0.78
N ALA A 51 0.28 -6.50 0.73
CA ALA A 51 -0.29 -5.57 -0.25
C ALA A 51 0.07 -5.98 -1.68
N GLU A 52 1.30 -6.40 -1.90
CA GLU A 52 1.73 -6.91 -3.19
C GLU A 52 0.95 -8.17 -3.57
N LYS A 53 0.82 -9.09 -2.64
CA LYS A 53 0.08 -10.34 -2.85
C LYS A 53 -1.39 -10.09 -3.19
N LEU A 54 -2.00 -9.08 -2.58
CA LEU A 54 -3.37 -8.70 -2.85
C LEU A 54 -3.54 -7.90 -4.14
N GLY A 55 -2.44 -7.54 -4.80
CA GLY A 55 -2.50 -6.77 -6.04
C GLY A 55 -2.71 -5.28 -5.83
N LEU A 56 -2.41 -4.76 -4.64
CA LEU A 56 -2.60 -3.34 -4.32
C LEU A 56 -1.32 -2.52 -4.50
N VAL A 57 -0.16 -3.18 -4.46
CA VAL A 57 1.15 -2.56 -4.63
C VAL A 57 1.93 -3.34 -5.68
N ALA A 58 2.60 -2.63 -6.58
CA ALA A 58 3.55 -3.21 -7.52
C ALA A 58 4.96 -2.94 -7.01
N ARG A 59 5.79 -3.96 -7.01
CA ARG A 59 7.18 -3.87 -6.57
C ARG A 59 8.11 -4.19 -7.72
N LYS A 60 9.13 -3.37 -7.89
CA LYS A 60 10.10 -3.52 -8.98
C LYS A 60 11.51 -3.39 -8.46
N SER A 61 12.35 -4.36 -8.76
CA SER A 61 13.76 -4.34 -8.40
C SER A 61 14.57 -3.60 -9.47
N VAL A 62 15.34 -2.60 -9.03
CA VAL A 62 16.24 -1.84 -9.92
C VAL A 62 17.55 -1.62 -9.16
N LYS A 63 18.65 -2.18 -9.64
CA LYS A 63 19.99 -1.97 -9.07
C LYS A 63 20.04 -2.12 -7.55
N ASN A 64 19.71 -3.26 -7.03
CA ASN A 64 19.74 -3.53 -5.57
C ASN A 64 18.72 -2.78 -4.73
N LYS A 65 17.80 -2.04 -5.37
CA LYS A 65 16.72 -1.37 -4.67
C LYS A 65 15.38 -1.91 -5.17
N VAL A 66 14.42 -2.03 -4.27
CA VAL A 66 13.07 -2.41 -4.62
C VAL A 66 12.16 -1.19 -4.47
N PHE A 67 11.56 -0.77 -5.57
CA PHE A 67 10.63 0.35 -5.59
C PHE A 67 9.20 -0.14 -5.47
N ASN A 68 8.39 0.63 -4.78
CA ASN A 68 7.00 0.28 -4.46
C ASN A 68 6.07 1.40 -4.90
N LYS A 69 5.02 1.04 -5.63
CA LYS A 69 4.00 2.01 -6.05
C LYS A 69 2.62 1.37 -5.99
N LEU A 70 1.58 2.18 -5.91
CA LEU A 70 0.21 1.69 -5.92
C LEU A 70 -0.15 1.18 -7.32
N THR A 71 -0.85 0.05 -7.37
CA THR A 71 -1.52 -0.43 -8.58
C THR A 71 -2.80 0.37 -8.76
N GLU A 72 -3.51 0.14 -9.86
CA GLU A 72 -4.83 0.76 -10.06
C GLU A 72 -5.79 0.40 -8.92
N ASP A 73 -5.77 -0.84 -8.46
CA ASP A 73 -6.58 -1.26 -7.32
C ASP A 73 -6.15 -0.57 -6.03
N GLY A 74 -4.83 -0.41 -5.82
CA GLY A 74 -4.31 0.31 -4.68
C GLY A 74 -4.76 1.76 -4.67
N LYS A 75 -4.75 2.42 -5.83
CA LYS A 75 -5.23 3.80 -5.97
C LYS A 75 -6.72 3.90 -5.67
N LYS A 76 -7.52 2.95 -6.14
CA LYS A 76 -8.95 2.90 -5.85
C LYS A 76 -9.20 2.75 -4.36
N LEU A 77 -8.43 1.89 -3.69
CA LEU A 77 -8.58 1.67 -2.26
C LEU A 77 -8.29 2.96 -1.47
N VAL A 78 -7.20 3.65 -1.81
CA VAL A 78 -6.84 4.92 -1.16
C VAL A 78 -7.92 5.97 -1.39
N LYS A 79 -8.46 6.05 -2.60
CA LYS A 79 -9.53 6.99 -2.93
C LYS A 79 -10.77 6.72 -2.08
N LEU A 80 -11.18 5.44 -1.97
CA LEU A 80 -12.31 5.06 -1.12
C LEU A 80 -12.05 5.40 0.34
N ALA A 81 -10.84 5.13 0.82
CA ALA A 81 -10.46 5.45 2.20
C ALA A 81 -10.65 6.93 2.51
N ARG A 82 -10.23 7.79 1.59
CA ARG A 82 -10.37 9.24 1.74
C ARG A 82 -11.82 9.67 1.69
N GLU A 83 -12.61 9.08 0.80
CA GLU A 83 -14.04 9.42 0.66
C GLU A 83 -14.83 9.09 1.90
N ILE A 84 -14.53 7.99 2.58
CA ILE A 84 -15.24 7.58 3.79
C ILE A 84 -14.56 8.02 5.09
N GLY A 85 -13.44 8.71 5.01
CA GLY A 85 -12.77 9.29 6.17
C GLY A 85 -11.95 8.32 7.02
N VAL A 86 -11.41 7.29 6.41
CA VAL A 86 -10.52 6.36 7.13
C VAL A 86 -9.07 6.48 6.67
#